data_3f101b34b370b6b70bf330d03a70a10a
#
_entry.id   3f101b34b370b6b70bf330d03a70a10a
#
_cell.length_a   1.000
_cell.length_b   1.000
_cell.length_c   1.000
_cell.angle_alpha   90.00
_cell.angle_beta   90.00
_cell.angle_gamma   90.00
#
_symmetry.space_group_name_H-M   'P 1'
#
loop_
_entity.id
_entity.type
_entity.pdbx_description
1 polymer ?
#
loop_
_entity_poly.entity_id
_entity_poly.type
_entity_poly.pdbx_seq_one_letter_code
_entity_poly.pdbx_strand_id
1 'polypeptide(L)'
;MIDHALLHPTLTDEELSSGCSLAHLYEVATVCVKPYHVEQAVKKLETSSVKVCTVIGFPHGANLCEVKKLETQRACEQGASEVDIVINLGKAKSGDWKYIEEEISQVCETAREGNAKTKVIFENDYWNSREYDSDGNTIKKKLCDICETVGANWVKTSTGFGYISQADGSMTTMGATEQDIALMAGTCSNKVKIKAAGGIKNFDNLLKMRQLGASRIGTSSTQLILEECRESLSLKSLRQNIFKTTQGY
;
A
#
# COMPACT_ATOMS: atom_id res chain seq x y z
N MET A 1 12.84 -0.27 2.63
CA MET A 1 11.91 0.62 1.91
C MET A 1 10.78 -0.15 1.19
N ILE A 2 10.88 -1.46 0.94
CA ILE A 2 9.86 -2.27 0.26
C ILE A 2 8.86 -2.83 1.28
N ASP A 3 7.55 -2.74 0.97
CA ASP A 3 6.48 -3.55 1.53
C ASP A 3 6.21 -4.69 0.54
N HIS A 4 6.56 -5.92 0.91
CA HIS A 4 6.32 -7.11 0.09
C HIS A 4 4.84 -7.49 0.15
N ALA A 5 4.14 -7.36 -0.98
CA ALA A 5 2.70 -7.56 -1.06
C ALA A 5 2.33 -9.05 -1.24
N LEU A 6 1.54 -9.56 -0.30
CA LEU A 6 0.98 -10.93 -0.27
C LEU A 6 -0.55 -10.83 -0.21
N LEU A 7 -1.14 -10.13 -1.20
CA LEU A 7 -2.55 -9.71 -1.19
C LEU A 7 -3.41 -10.40 -2.23
N HIS A 8 -2.86 -11.29 -3.06
CA HIS A 8 -3.66 -11.99 -4.06
C HIS A 8 -4.84 -12.73 -3.39
N PRO A 9 -6.08 -12.63 -3.93
CA PRO A 9 -7.26 -13.24 -3.30
C PRO A 9 -7.12 -14.74 -3.02
N THR A 10 -6.46 -15.46 -3.92
CA THR A 10 -6.27 -16.93 -3.84
C THR A 10 -4.98 -17.35 -3.15
N LEU A 11 -4.18 -16.39 -2.60
CA LEU A 11 -2.91 -16.72 -1.94
C LEU A 11 -3.14 -17.65 -0.76
N THR A 12 -2.46 -18.80 -0.79
CA THR A 12 -2.54 -19.85 0.21
C THR A 12 -1.64 -19.61 1.42
N ASP A 13 -1.83 -20.38 2.50
CA ASP A 13 -0.97 -20.31 3.70
C ASP A 13 0.48 -20.71 3.40
N GLU A 14 0.70 -21.64 2.44
CA GLU A 14 2.03 -22.04 2.00
C GLU A 14 2.73 -20.91 1.24
N GLU A 15 2.00 -20.22 0.36
CA GLU A 15 2.50 -19.05 -0.37
C GLU A 15 2.77 -17.88 0.58
N LEU A 16 1.92 -17.67 1.60
CA LEU A 16 2.20 -16.71 2.68
C LEU A 16 3.51 -17.04 3.38
N SER A 17 3.69 -18.29 3.79
CA SER A 17 4.91 -18.74 4.48
C SER A 17 6.16 -18.51 3.62
N SER A 18 6.08 -18.83 2.34
CA SER A 18 7.15 -18.62 1.35
C SER A 18 7.45 -17.14 1.15
N GLY A 19 6.41 -16.30 1.04
CA GLY A 19 6.54 -14.85 0.93
C GLY A 19 7.18 -14.22 2.17
N CYS A 20 6.82 -14.67 3.39
CA CYS A 20 7.46 -14.22 4.62
C CYS A 20 8.96 -14.62 4.65
N SER A 21 9.29 -15.83 4.20
CA SER A 21 10.69 -16.29 4.12
C SER A 21 11.50 -15.47 3.12
N LEU A 22 10.91 -15.12 1.97
CA LEU A 22 11.51 -14.22 0.99
C LEU A 22 11.72 -12.82 1.57
N ALA A 23 10.70 -12.28 2.24
CA ALA A 23 10.78 -10.98 2.88
C ALA A 23 11.89 -10.92 3.94
N HIS A 24 12.03 -11.97 4.74
CA HIS A 24 13.12 -12.12 5.72
C HIS A 24 14.50 -12.17 5.04
N LEU A 25 14.64 -12.99 3.99
CA LEU A 25 15.90 -13.13 3.24
C LEU A 25 16.42 -11.80 2.67
N TYR A 26 15.51 -10.96 2.18
CA TYR A 26 15.86 -9.66 1.59
C TYR A 26 15.74 -8.48 2.57
N GLU A 27 15.43 -8.74 3.84
CA GLU A 27 15.32 -7.74 4.91
C GLU A 27 14.47 -6.52 4.50
N VAL A 28 13.29 -6.78 3.90
CA VAL A 28 12.38 -5.71 3.48
C VAL A 28 11.76 -4.98 4.68
N ALA A 29 11.09 -3.85 4.45
CA ALA A 29 10.50 -3.07 5.53
C ALA A 29 9.32 -3.82 6.19
N THR A 30 8.40 -4.33 5.37
CA THR A 30 7.24 -5.10 5.86
C THR A 30 6.84 -6.19 4.87
N VAL A 31 6.12 -7.22 5.35
CA VAL A 31 5.16 -7.95 4.54
C VAL A 31 3.81 -7.27 4.66
N CYS A 32 3.08 -7.12 3.54
CA CYS A 32 1.72 -6.58 3.54
C CYS A 32 0.76 -7.72 3.22
N VAL A 33 -0.05 -8.12 4.21
CA VAL A 33 -0.87 -9.34 4.16
C VAL A 33 -2.36 -9.03 4.27
N LYS A 34 -3.21 -10.01 3.91
CA LYS A 34 -4.66 -9.95 4.14
C LYS A 34 -4.95 -10.02 5.66
N PRO A 35 -6.04 -9.42 6.16
CA PRO A 35 -6.31 -9.33 7.60
C PRO A 35 -6.22 -10.67 8.34
N TYR A 36 -6.79 -11.74 7.80
CA TYR A 36 -6.79 -13.06 8.44
C TYR A 36 -5.41 -13.76 8.48
N HIS A 37 -4.42 -13.22 7.76
CA HIS A 37 -3.04 -13.72 7.76
C HIS A 37 -2.10 -12.99 8.75
N VAL A 38 -2.58 -11.96 9.46
CA VAL A 38 -1.71 -11.14 10.33
C VAL A 38 -1.03 -11.99 11.39
N GLU A 39 -1.79 -12.76 12.17
CA GLU A 39 -1.24 -13.58 13.25
C GLU A 39 -0.22 -14.62 12.74
N GLN A 40 -0.53 -15.27 11.60
CA GLN A 40 0.37 -16.23 10.97
C GLN A 40 1.67 -15.59 10.48
N ALA A 41 1.58 -14.39 9.87
CA ALA A 41 2.75 -13.64 9.41
C ALA A 41 3.61 -13.15 10.59
N VAL A 42 3.00 -12.65 11.66
CA VAL A 42 3.69 -12.24 12.88
C VAL A 42 4.48 -13.42 13.47
N LYS A 43 3.84 -14.58 13.64
CA LYS A 43 4.51 -15.79 14.13
C LYS A 43 5.66 -16.23 13.23
N LYS A 44 5.47 -16.16 11.90
CA LYS A 44 6.51 -16.56 10.92
C LYS A 44 7.73 -15.63 10.93
N LEU A 45 7.54 -14.36 11.27
CA LEU A 45 8.58 -13.33 11.29
C LEU A 45 9.08 -12.98 12.69
N GLU A 46 8.76 -13.78 13.70
CA GLU A 46 9.08 -13.52 15.11
C GLU A 46 10.57 -13.22 15.35
N THR A 47 11.46 -13.89 14.62
CA THR A 47 12.92 -13.70 14.73
C THR A 47 13.48 -12.75 13.67
N SER A 48 12.61 -12.06 12.90
CA SER A 48 12.99 -11.18 11.82
C SER A 48 12.87 -9.70 12.19
N SER A 49 13.66 -8.85 11.55
CA SER A 49 13.48 -7.38 11.60
C SER A 49 12.30 -6.89 10.76
N VAL A 50 11.80 -7.74 9.85
CA VAL A 50 10.68 -7.43 8.94
C VAL A 50 9.39 -7.32 9.75
N LYS A 51 8.65 -6.22 9.54
CA LYS A 51 7.40 -5.95 10.23
C LYS A 51 6.20 -6.47 9.44
N VAL A 52 5.07 -6.62 10.12
CA VAL A 52 3.80 -7.01 9.49
C VAL A 52 2.93 -5.77 9.28
N CYS A 53 2.51 -5.57 8.05
CA CYS A 53 1.50 -4.62 7.62
C CYS A 53 0.26 -5.39 7.17
N THR A 54 -0.92 -4.81 7.36
CA THR A 54 -2.15 -5.36 6.76
C THR A 54 -2.98 -4.26 6.12
N VAL A 55 -4.08 -4.65 5.49
CA VAL A 55 -4.99 -3.75 4.77
C VAL A 55 -6.33 -3.64 5.49
N ILE A 56 -6.97 -2.47 5.39
CA ILE A 56 -8.23 -2.15 6.07
C ILE A 56 -9.24 -1.66 5.03
N GLY A 57 -10.45 -2.25 5.04
CA GLY A 57 -11.50 -1.92 4.08
C GLY A 57 -11.12 -2.23 2.63
N PHE A 58 -10.24 -3.18 2.42
CA PHE A 58 -9.56 -3.43 1.15
C PHE A 58 -10.33 -4.47 0.29
N PRO A 59 -10.36 -4.31 -1.08
CA PRO A 59 -9.68 -3.23 -1.82
C PRO A 59 -10.56 -2.01 -2.12
N HIS A 60 -11.88 -2.04 -1.87
CA HIS A 60 -12.82 -1.06 -2.40
C HIS A 60 -13.12 0.13 -1.48
N GLY A 61 -12.73 0.08 -0.21
CA GLY A 61 -13.00 1.16 0.75
C GLY A 61 -14.48 1.35 1.13
N ALA A 62 -15.36 0.43 0.73
CA ALA A 62 -16.81 0.59 0.85
C ALA A 62 -17.42 0.14 2.20
N ASN A 63 -16.58 -0.34 3.11
CA ASN A 63 -17.02 -0.75 4.44
C ASN A 63 -17.44 0.46 5.28
N LEU A 64 -18.35 0.24 6.23
CA LEU A 64 -18.70 1.24 7.23
C LEU A 64 -17.48 1.62 8.07
N CYS A 65 -17.47 2.85 8.58
CA CYS A 65 -16.34 3.39 9.34
C CYS A 65 -16.05 2.55 10.60
N GLU A 66 -17.08 2.16 11.35
CA GLU A 66 -16.98 1.29 12.51
C GLU A 66 -16.41 -0.10 12.19
N VAL A 67 -16.67 -0.64 10.99
CA VAL A 67 -16.09 -1.91 10.53
C VAL A 67 -14.61 -1.75 10.28
N LYS A 68 -14.18 -0.66 9.61
CA LYS A 68 -12.76 -0.36 9.40
C LYS A 68 -12.02 -0.13 10.73
N LYS A 69 -12.66 0.57 11.69
CA LYS A 69 -12.13 0.75 13.04
C LYS A 69 -11.90 -0.60 13.73
N LEU A 70 -12.91 -1.48 13.72
CA LEU A 70 -12.81 -2.81 14.31
C LEU A 70 -11.73 -3.66 13.64
N GLU A 71 -11.65 -3.63 12.31
CA GLU A 71 -10.63 -4.34 11.53
C GLU A 71 -9.22 -3.85 11.91
N THR A 72 -9.05 -2.54 12.08
CA THR A 72 -7.80 -1.92 12.55
C THR A 72 -7.43 -2.39 13.95
N GLN A 73 -8.38 -2.36 14.89
CA GLN A 73 -8.18 -2.82 16.25
C GLN A 73 -7.72 -4.29 16.27
N ARG A 74 -8.43 -5.17 15.56
CA ARG A 74 -8.08 -6.60 15.48
C ARG A 74 -6.70 -6.84 14.86
N ALA A 75 -6.38 -6.09 13.81
CA ALA A 75 -5.05 -6.17 13.19
C ALA A 75 -3.93 -5.81 14.18
N CYS A 76 -4.11 -4.75 14.97
CA CYS A 76 -3.16 -4.35 16.01
C CYS A 76 -3.05 -5.38 17.12
N GLU A 77 -4.18 -5.90 17.62
CA GLU A 77 -4.22 -6.97 18.64
C GLU A 77 -3.46 -8.23 18.17
N GLN A 78 -3.49 -8.54 16.87
CA GLN A 78 -2.78 -9.64 16.25
C GLN A 78 -1.30 -9.35 15.95
N GLY A 79 -0.83 -8.13 16.20
CA GLY A 79 0.59 -7.76 16.07
C GLY A 79 0.95 -7.04 14.78
N ALA A 80 0.00 -6.55 14.00
CA ALA A 80 0.30 -5.66 12.88
C ALA A 80 0.94 -4.35 13.38
N SER A 81 2.06 -3.96 12.79
CA SER A 81 2.76 -2.71 13.11
C SER A 81 2.45 -1.57 12.15
N GLU A 82 1.81 -1.88 11.03
CA GLU A 82 1.35 -0.91 10.03
C GLU A 82 0.00 -1.36 9.46
N VAL A 83 -0.88 -0.41 9.13
CA VAL A 83 -2.16 -0.66 8.49
C VAL A 83 -2.34 0.27 7.29
N ASP A 84 -2.84 -0.28 6.17
CA ASP A 84 -3.10 0.45 4.92
C ASP A 84 -4.63 0.53 4.72
N ILE A 85 -5.26 1.65 5.08
CA ILE A 85 -6.70 1.86 4.91
C ILE A 85 -7.01 2.33 3.48
N VAL A 86 -8.07 1.79 2.87
CA VAL A 86 -8.68 2.36 1.65
C VAL A 86 -9.78 3.32 2.05
N ILE A 87 -9.74 4.57 1.54
CA ILE A 87 -10.79 5.57 1.79
C ILE A 87 -12.12 5.13 1.17
N ASN A 88 -13.23 5.70 1.62
CA ASN A 88 -14.51 5.54 0.95
C ASN A 88 -14.53 6.39 -0.34
N LEU A 89 -14.30 5.71 -1.48
CA LEU A 89 -14.16 6.35 -2.79
C LEU A 89 -15.43 7.11 -3.20
N GLY A 90 -16.61 6.55 -2.92
CA GLY A 90 -17.90 7.18 -3.23
C GLY A 90 -18.11 8.48 -2.44
N LYS A 91 -17.72 8.49 -1.17
CA LYS A 91 -17.78 9.68 -0.31
C LYS A 91 -16.80 10.77 -0.76
N ALA A 92 -15.57 10.39 -1.09
CA ALA A 92 -14.58 11.31 -1.65
C ALA A 92 -15.06 11.93 -2.97
N LYS A 93 -15.63 11.11 -3.88
CA LYS A 93 -16.23 11.56 -5.13
C LYS A 93 -17.40 12.52 -4.93
N SER A 94 -18.19 12.31 -3.91
CA SER A 94 -19.34 13.17 -3.57
C SER A 94 -18.93 14.46 -2.84
N GLY A 95 -17.64 14.65 -2.53
CA GLY A 95 -17.15 15.80 -1.77
C GLY A 95 -17.55 15.78 -0.29
N ASP A 96 -17.93 14.64 0.26
CA ASP A 96 -18.26 14.47 1.68
C ASP A 96 -16.96 14.36 2.50
N TRP A 97 -16.23 15.47 2.52
CA TRP A 97 -14.91 15.55 3.16
C TRP A 97 -14.95 15.34 4.67
N LYS A 98 -16.08 15.70 5.29
CA LYS A 98 -16.26 15.46 6.72
C LYS A 98 -16.27 13.96 7.03
N TYR A 99 -17.01 13.18 6.24
CA TYR A 99 -17.00 11.72 6.37
C TYR A 99 -15.60 11.13 6.18
N ILE A 100 -14.86 11.59 5.17
CA ILE A 100 -13.50 11.11 4.87
C ILE A 100 -12.54 11.45 6.03
N GLU A 101 -12.62 12.65 6.57
CA GLU A 101 -11.79 13.07 7.71
C GLU A 101 -12.10 12.23 8.96
N GLU A 102 -13.38 12.03 9.29
CA GLU A 102 -13.82 11.20 10.40
C GLU A 102 -13.37 9.74 10.24
N GLU A 103 -13.49 9.16 9.04
CA GLU A 103 -13.08 7.81 8.71
C GLU A 103 -11.57 7.61 8.93
N ILE A 104 -10.76 8.49 8.35
CA ILE A 104 -9.30 8.39 8.46
C ILE A 104 -8.84 8.64 9.91
N SER A 105 -9.44 9.64 10.60
CA SER A 105 -9.11 9.97 12.00
C SER A 105 -9.33 8.77 12.90
N GLN A 106 -10.51 8.12 12.82
CA GLN A 106 -10.83 6.95 13.66
C GLN A 106 -9.82 5.81 13.46
N VAL A 107 -9.43 5.54 12.20
CA VAL A 107 -8.43 4.49 11.93
C VAL A 107 -7.04 4.90 12.43
N CYS A 108 -6.62 6.16 12.22
CA CYS A 108 -5.34 6.65 12.70
C CYS A 108 -5.23 6.62 14.23
N GLU A 109 -6.31 6.99 14.92
CA GLU A 109 -6.38 6.96 16.40
C GLU A 109 -6.29 5.51 16.89
N THR A 110 -7.12 4.61 16.36
CA THR A 110 -7.12 3.20 16.72
C THR A 110 -5.76 2.52 16.45
N ALA A 111 -5.14 2.82 15.31
CA ALA A 111 -3.81 2.30 14.99
C ALA A 111 -2.74 2.82 15.96
N ARG A 112 -2.82 4.12 16.33
CA ARG A 112 -1.89 4.73 17.30
C ARG A 112 -2.03 4.13 18.70
N GLU A 113 -3.25 3.88 19.17
CA GLU A 113 -3.52 3.18 20.42
C GLU A 113 -2.91 1.77 20.42
N GLY A 114 -2.96 1.08 19.26
CA GLY A 114 -2.34 -0.22 19.05
C GLY A 114 -0.84 -0.18 18.69
N ASN A 115 -0.16 0.97 18.80
CA ASN A 115 1.24 1.19 18.41
C ASN A 115 1.55 0.89 16.94
N ALA A 116 0.56 0.96 16.05
CA ALA A 116 0.71 0.79 14.61
C ALA A 116 0.73 2.13 13.87
N LYS A 117 1.29 2.12 12.67
CA LYS A 117 1.33 3.28 11.76
C LYS A 117 0.28 3.13 10.66
N THR A 118 -0.29 4.24 10.22
CA THR A 118 -1.35 4.25 9.21
C THR A 118 -0.84 4.77 7.87
N LYS A 119 -1.23 4.07 6.79
CA LYS A 119 -1.09 4.55 5.41
C LYS A 119 -2.48 4.64 4.78
N VAL A 120 -2.75 5.72 4.08
CA VAL A 120 -4.07 6.02 3.51
C VAL A 120 -4.02 5.85 1.99
N ILE A 121 -4.76 4.87 1.48
CA ILE A 121 -4.84 4.55 0.06
C ILE A 121 -5.90 5.42 -0.59
N PHE A 122 -5.51 6.24 -1.55
CA PHE A 122 -6.38 7.12 -2.31
C PHE A 122 -7.07 6.43 -3.47
N GLU A 123 -6.50 5.33 -3.98
CA GLU A 123 -6.90 4.62 -5.21
C GLU A 123 -6.88 5.57 -6.41
N ASN A 124 -5.70 6.08 -6.70
CA ASN A 124 -5.49 7.11 -7.74
C ASN A 124 -5.95 6.69 -9.13
N ASP A 125 -6.06 5.39 -9.40
CA ASP A 125 -6.57 4.86 -10.65
C ASP A 125 -7.92 5.49 -11.02
N TYR A 126 -8.83 5.65 -10.07
CA TYR A 126 -10.14 6.26 -10.32
C TYR A 126 -10.06 7.77 -10.56
N TRP A 127 -9.13 8.48 -9.93
CA TRP A 127 -8.98 9.93 -10.08
C TRP A 127 -8.19 10.32 -11.32
N ASN A 128 -7.46 9.38 -11.93
CA ASN A 128 -6.71 9.56 -13.17
C ASN A 128 -7.55 9.24 -14.42
N SER A 129 -8.81 8.81 -14.26
CA SER A 129 -9.70 8.56 -15.38
C SER A 129 -10.06 9.86 -16.10
N ARG A 130 -10.36 9.77 -17.42
CA ARG A 130 -10.71 10.93 -18.25
C ARG A 130 -11.89 11.75 -17.73
N GLU A 131 -12.73 11.16 -16.88
CA GLU A 131 -13.86 11.85 -16.24
C GLU A 131 -13.43 12.88 -15.21
N TYR A 132 -12.16 12.86 -14.73
CA TYR A 132 -11.71 13.62 -13.56
C TYR A 132 -10.40 14.39 -13.76
N ASP A 133 -9.94 14.67 -15.00
CA ASP A 133 -8.60 15.24 -15.28
C ASP A 133 -8.25 16.49 -14.45
N SER A 134 -9.19 17.42 -14.25
CA SER A 134 -8.96 18.59 -13.39
C SER A 134 -9.33 18.32 -11.92
N ASP A 135 -10.45 17.66 -11.70
CA ASP A 135 -11.01 17.43 -10.37
C ASP A 135 -10.26 16.33 -9.61
N GLY A 136 -9.70 15.34 -10.32
CA GLY A 136 -8.90 14.27 -9.73
C GLY A 136 -7.66 14.80 -8.99
N ASN A 137 -6.98 15.80 -9.53
CA ASN A 137 -5.86 16.44 -8.86
C ASN A 137 -6.30 17.23 -7.63
N THR A 138 -7.47 17.86 -7.66
CA THR A 138 -8.05 18.57 -6.53
C THR A 138 -8.42 17.61 -5.42
N ILE A 139 -9.04 16.47 -5.75
CA ILE A 139 -9.36 15.39 -4.80
C ILE A 139 -8.09 14.87 -4.12
N LYS A 140 -7.05 14.54 -4.89
CA LYS A 140 -5.77 14.03 -4.35
C LYS A 140 -5.10 15.01 -3.39
N LYS A 141 -5.08 16.31 -3.72
CA LYS A 141 -4.57 17.37 -2.84
C LYS A 141 -5.38 17.45 -1.56
N LYS A 142 -6.72 17.47 -1.66
CA LYS A 142 -7.60 17.51 -0.49
C LYS A 142 -7.41 16.32 0.43
N LEU A 143 -7.20 15.12 -0.14
CA LEU A 143 -6.89 13.92 0.63
C LEU A 143 -5.52 14.02 1.34
N CYS A 144 -4.51 14.60 0.69
CA CYS A 144 -3.22 14.89 1.35
C CYS A 144 -3.38 15.82 2.54
N ASP A 145 -4.15 16.93 2.40
CA ASP A 145 -4.41 17.89 3.47
C ASP A 145 -5.13 17.24 4.65
N ILE A 146 -6.15 16.40 4.38
CA ILE A 146 -6.85 15.65 5.43
C ILE A 146 -5.88 14.70 6.14
N CYS A 147 -5.09 13.92 5.41
CA CYS A 147 -4.12 12.99 5.99
C CYS A 147 -3.10 13.70 6.88
N GLU A 148 -2.68 14.89 6.51
CA GLU A 148 -1.78 15.73 7.32
C GLU A 148 -2.47 16.23 8.58
N THR A 149 -3.72 16.68 8.47
CA THR A 149 -4.52 17.17 9.60
C THR A 149 -4.75 16.09 10.66
N VAL A 150 -5.10 14.88 10.24
CA VAL A 150 -5.40 13.77 11.17
C VAL A 150 -4.15 13.01 11.64
N GLY A 151 -2.97 13.31 11.07
CA GLY A 151 -1.69 12.74 11.47
C GLY A 151 -1.47 11.31 10.95
N ALA A 152 -1.90 11.02 9.73
CA ALA A 152 -1.51 9.79 9.02
C ALA A 152 0.02 9.76 8.78
N ASN A 153 0.61 8.57 8.75
CA ASN A 153 2.05 8.44 8.56
C ASN A 153 2.46 8.45 7.07
N TRP A 154 1.61 7.92 6.20
CA TRP A 154 1.78 7.92 4.74
C TRP A 154 0.46 8.15 4.02
N VAL A 155 0.57 8.77 2.85
CA VAL A 155 -0.40 8.68 1.77
C VAL A 155 0.07 7.62 0.78
N LYS A 156 -0.85 6.82 0.24
CA LYS A 156 -0.54 5.70 -0.69
C LYS A 156 -1.37 5.84 -1.96
N THR A 157 -0.75 5.57 -3.11
CA THR A 157 -1.41 5.74 -4.41
C THR A 157 -2.55 4.76 -4.65
N SER A 158 -2.31 3.46 -4.58
CA SER A 158 -3.23 2.47 -5.14
C SER A 158 -3.28 1.17 -4.35
N THR A 159 -4.36 0.42 -4.50
CA THR A 159 -4.50 -0.96 -4.00
C THR A 159 -3.79 -1.98 -4.89
N GLY A 160 -3.73 -1.72 -6.20
CA GLY A 160 -3.40 -2.67 -7.25
C GLY A 160 -4.62 -3.47 -7.77
N PHE A 161 -5.83 -3.15 -7.29
CA PHE A 161 -7.10 -3.78 -7.67
C PHE A 161 -8.12 -2.76 -8.21
N GLY A 162 -7.71 -1.51 -8.43
CA GLY A 162 -8.53 -0.48 -9.06
C GLY A 162 -8.58 -0.68 -10.55
N TYR A 163 -9.73 -1.10 -11.09
CA TYR A 163 -9.94 -1.31 -12.52
C TYR A 163 -10.71 -0.15 -13.12
N ILE A 164 -10.15 0.44 -14.18
CA ILE A 164 -10.80 1.48 -14.98
C ILE A 164 -11.12 0.94 -16.38
N SER A 165 -12.32 1.25 -16.87
CA SER A 165 -12.73 0.92 -18.25
C SER A 165 -11.96 1.77 -19.27
N GLN A 166 -11.47 1.12 -20.31
CA GLN A 166 -10.89 1.78 -21.49
C GLN A 166 -11.98 1.98 -22.56
N ALA A 167 -11.67 2.81 -23.57
CA ALA A 167 -12.59 3.10 -24.68
C ALA A 167 -12.95 1.85 -25.52
N ASP A 168 -12.10 0.84 -25.50
CA ASP A 168 -12.32 -0.45 -26.19
C ASP A 168 -13.09 -1.48 -25.34
N GLY A 169 -13.55 -1.08 -24.13
CA GLY A 169 -14.24 -1.95 -23.17
C GLY A 169 -13.33 -2.84 -22.34
N SER A 170 -12.01 -2.80 -22.53
CA SER A 170 -11.07 -3.50 -21.69
C SER A 170 -10.96 -2.83 -20.30
N MET A 171 -10.55 -3.61 -19.31
CA MET A 171 -10.30 -3.13 -17.94
C MET A 171 -8.80 -3.09 -17.70
N THR A 172 -8.30 -2.00 -17.15
CA THR A 172 -6.89 -1.84 -16.81
C THR A 172 -6.69 -1.23 -15.44
N THR A 173 -5.52 -1.41 -14.87
CA THR A 173 -5.07 -0.71 -13.67
C THR A 173 -3.80 0.06 -14.01
N MET A 174 -3.73 1.33 -13.60
CA MET A 174 -2.56 2.18 -13.84
C MET A 174 -1.55 2.07 -12.69
N GLY A 175 -2.05 1.97 -11.46
CA GLY A 175 -1.22 1.96 -10.25
C GLY A 175 -0.52 3.29 -10.01
N ALA A 176 0.71 3.22 -9.46
CA ALA A 176 1.50 4.42 -9.17
C ALA A 176 2.03 5.07 -10.45
N THR A 177 1.74 6.36 -10.63
CA THR A 177 2.29 7.18 -11.72
C THR A 177 3.31 8.19 -11.20
N GLU A 178 4.24 8.61 -12.06
CA GLU A 178 5.22 9.66 -11.74
C GLU A 178 4.52 10.97 -11.37
N GLN A 179 3.44 11.29 -12.08
CA GLN A 179 2.63 12.50 -11.86
C GLN A 179 1.98 12.49 -10.47
N ASP A 180 1.40 11.36 -10.05
CA ASP A 180 0.79 11.24 -8.73
C ASP A 180 1.81 11.38 -7.61
N ILE A 181 2.96 10.72 -7.73
CA ILE A 181 4.00 10.81 -6.71
C ILE A 181 4.53 12.24 -6.60
N ALA A 182 4.77 12.93 -7.73
CA ALA A 182 5.22 14.32 -7.73
C ALA A 182 4.14 15.25 -7.11
N LEU A 183 2.86 15.06 -7.45
CA LEU A 183 1.75 15.83 -6.89
C LEU A 183 1.63 15.62 -5.38
N MET A 184 1.65 14.36 -4.91
CA MET A 184 1.52 14.04 -3.49
C MET A 184 2.75 14.56 -2.70
N ALA A 185 3.96 14.42 -3.26
CA ALA A 185 5.19 14.93 -2.65
C ALA A 185 5.24 16.47 -2.61
N GLY A 186 4.67 17.14 -3.60
CA GLY A 186 4.56 18.60 -3.63
C GLY A 186 3.43 19.16 -2.75
N THR A 187 2.49 18.30 -2.31
CA THR A 187 1.35 18.72 -1.48
C THR A 187 1.60 18.42 -0.01
N CYS A 188 2.10 17.22 0.31
CA CYS A 188 2.37 16.82 1.68
C CYS A 188 3.61 17.54 2.23
N SER A 189 3.55 17.94 3.51
CA SER A 189 4.75 18.37 4.25
C SER A 189 5.60 17.16 4.65
N ASN A 190 6.77 17.42 5.29
CA ASN A 190 7.64 16.36 5.81
C ASN A 190 7.00 15.47 6.90
N LYS A 191 5.81 15.80 7.38
CA LYS A 191 5.10 15.03 8.41
C LYS A 191 4.46 13.76 7.83
N VAL A 192 3.98 13.82 6.59
CA VAL A 192 3.33 12.71 5.91
C VAL A 192 4.20 12.25 4.75
N LYS A 193 4.53 10.97 4.75
CA LYS A 193 5.38 10.34 3.72
C LYS A 193 4.53 9.78 2.59
N ILE A 194 5.19 9.44 1.47
CA ILE A 194 4.51 8.88 0.29
C ILE A 194 4.86 7.40 0.13
N LYS A 195 3.85 6.56 -0.11
CA LYS A 195 3.98 5.18 -0.55
C LYS A 195 3.48 5.05 -1.99
N ALA A 196 4.36 4.62 -2.89
CA ALA A 196 4.00 4.23 -4.25
C ALA A 196 3.63 2.75 -4.27
N ALA A 197 2.49 2.39 -4.86
CA ALA A 197 2.05 1.00 -4.99
C ALA A 197 1.21 0.81 -6.26
N GLY A 198 1.28 -0.40 -6.83
CA GLY A 198 0.65 -0.75 -8.10
C GLY A 198 1.60 -0.58 -9.29
N GLY A 199 1.82 -1.65 -10.05
CA GLY A 199 2.60 -1.63 -11.30
C GLY A 199 4.13 -1.50 -11.17
N ILE A 200 4.72 -1.44 -9.99
CA ILE A 200 6.17 -1.30 -9.79
C ILE A 200 6.80 -2.69 -9.82
N LYS A 201 7.43 -3.06 -10.95
CA LYS A 201 7.88 -4.43 -11.21
C LYS A 201 9.40 -4.58 -11.40
N ASN A 202 10.17 -3.51 -11.55
CA ASN A 202 11.62 -3.52 -11.76
C ASN A 202 12.32 -2.45 -10.94
N PHE A 203 13.65 -2.53 -10.89
CA PHE A 203 14.48 -1.62 -10.09
C PHE A 203 14.46 -0.18 -10.59
N ASP A 204 14.44 0.04 -11.90
CA ASP A 204 14.40 1.38 -12.48
C ASP A 204 13.13 2.13 -12.10
N ASN A 205 11.96 1.45 -12.16
CA ASN A 205 10.70 2.04 -11.73
C ASN A 205 10.70 2.35 -10.23
N LEU A 206 11.28 1.48 -9.40
CA LEU A 206 11.45 1.76 -7.97
C LEU A 206 12.29 3.02 -7.76
N LEU A 207 13.44 3.15 -8.46
CA LEU A 207 14.32 4.31 -8.35
C LEU A 207 13.62 5.60 -8.77
N LYS A 208 12.85 5.58 -9.86
CA LYS A 208 12.05 6.74 -10.30
C LYS A 208 11.06 7.19 -9.23
N MET A 209 10.26 6.26 -8.66
CA MET A 209 9.31 6.61 -7.60
C MET A 209 10.04 7.20 -6.38
N ARG A 210 11.20 6.63 -6.01
CA ARG A 210 12.02 7.15 -4.92
C ARG A 210 12.53 8.57 -5.18
N GLN A 211 13.05 8.84 -6.37
CA GLN A 211 13.55 10.15 -6.78
C GLN A 211 12.47 11.22 -6.74
N LEU A 212 11.22 10.85 -7.03
CA LEU A 212 10.05 11.73 -6.98
C LEU A 212 9.49 11.95 -5.57
N GLY A 213 10.04 11.29 -4.53
CA GLY A 213 9.67 11.50 -3.14
C GLY A 213 9.01 10.30 -2.43
N ALA A 214 8.81 9.16 -3.10
CA ALA A 214 8.29 7.98 -2.42
C ALA A 214 9.31 7.42 -1.42
N SER A 215 8.93 7.33 -0.16
CA SER A 215 9.74 6.75 0.92
C SER A 215 9.47 5.25 1.12
N ARG A 216 8.38 4.74 0.55
CA ARG A 216 7.94 3.36 0.64
C ARG A 216 7.41 2.87 -0.72
N ILE A 217 7.68 1.62 -1.04
CA ILE A 217 7.24 0.98 -2.29
C ILE A 217 6.48 -0.30 -1.95
N GLY A 218 5.24 -0.39 -2.42
CA GLY A 218 4.44 -1.61 -2.35
C GLY A 218 4.56 -2.41 -3.64
N THR A 219 5.03 -3.66 -3.57
CA THR A 219 5.20 -4.52 -4.74
C THR A 219 5.17 -6.01 -4.38
N SER A 220 4.69 -6.84 -5.29
CA SER A 220 4.85 -8.31 -5.26
C SER A 220 6.16 -8.77 -5.92
N SER A 221 6.82 -7.91 -6.69
CA SER A 221 8.04 -8.22 -7.45
C SER A 221 9.35 -8.01 -6.66
N THR A 222 9.28 -8.14 -5.34
CA THR A 222 10.41 -7.86 -4.42
C THR A 222 11.71 -8.56 -4.82
N GLN A 223 11.65 -9.86 -5.11
CA GLN A 223 12.84 -10.64 -5.48
C GLN A 223 13.48 -10.10 -6.77
N LEU A 224 12.67 -9.87 -7.81
CA LEU A 224 13.17 -9.35 -9.08
C LEU A 224 13.86 -8.00 -8.89
N ILE A 225 13.18 -7.06 -8.25
CA ILE A 225 13.69 -5.70 -8.00
C ILE A 225 15.01 -5.73 -7.20
N LEU A 226 15.09 -6.55 -6.17
CA LEU A 226 16.27 -6.58 -5.31
C LEU A 226 17.42 -7.37 -5.93
N GLU A 227 17.16 -8.36 -6.79
CA GLU A 227 18.21 -9.02 -7.58
C GLU A 227 18.77 -8.08 -8.66
N GLU A 228 17.95 -7.32 -9.38
CA GLU A 228 18.41 -6.28 -10.31
C GLU A 228 19.27 -5.21 -9.59
N CYS A 229 18.85 -4.81 -8.38
CA CYS A 229 19.64 -3.90 -7.55
C CYS A 229 20.99 -4.52 -7.16
N ARG A 230 21.04 -5.78 -6.75
CA ARG A 230 22.26 -6.49 -6.38
C ARG A 230 23.21 -6.63 -7.57
N GLU A 231 22.67 -6.95 -8.74
CA GLU A 231 23.43 -7.02 -9.99
C GLU A 231 24.05 -5.66 -10.35
N SER A 232 23.28 -4.57 -10.27
CA SER A 232 23.78 -3.22 -10.54
C SER A 232 24.92 -2.79 -9.59
N LEU A 233 24.97 -3.36 -8.37
CA LEU A 233 26.01 -3.13 -7.37
C LEU A 233 27.11 -4.21 -7.39
N SER A 234 27.10 -5.12 -8.35
CA SER A 234 28.03 -6.28 -8.46
C SER A 234 28.04 -7.17 -7.21
N LEU A 235 26.90 -7.28 -6.53
CA LEU A 235 26.73 -8.11 -5.34
C LEU A 235 26.28 -9.53 -5.72
N LYS A 236 26.70 -10.53 -4.93
CA LYS A 236 26.26 -11.92 -5.12
C LYS A 236 24.73 -12.03 -5.01
N SER A 237 24.11 -12.77 -5.94
CA SER A 237 22.67 -13.07 -5.91
C SER A 237 22.29 -13.82 -4.63
N LEU A 238 21.13 -13.48 -4.08
CA LEU A 238 20.47 -14.21 -2.99
C LEU A 238 19.36 -15.11 -3.51
N ARG A 239 19.14 -15.16 -4.85
CA ARG A 239 18.07 -15.96 -5.45
C ARG A 239 18.22 -17.43 -5.01
N GLN A 240 17.31 -17.85 -4.15
CA GLN A 240 17.12 -19.25 -3.85
C GLN A 240 16.03 -19.77 -4.79
N ASN A 241 16.03 -21.09 -5.10
CA ASN A 241 14.91 -21.75 -5.80
C ASN A 241 13.69 -21.86 -4.84
N ILE A 242 13.30 -20.75 -4.26
CA ILE A 242 12.09 -20.62 -3.45
C ILE A 242 10.95 -20.50 -4.46
N PHE A 243 10.14 -21.53 -4.53
CA PHE A 243 8.90 -21.73 -5.27
C PHE A 243 8.45 -20.60 -6.21
N LYS A 244 7.90 -21.01 -7.38
CA LYS A 244 7.21 -20.11 -8.32
C LYS A 244 6.22 -19.27 -7.52
N THR A 245 6.60 -18.04 -7.20
CA THR A 245 5.67 -17.04 -6.68
C THR A 245 4.55 -16.88 -7.71
N THR A 246 3.33 -16.92 -7.24
CA THR A 246 2.14 -16.52 -7.99
C THR A 246 2.46 -15.32 -8.87
N GLN A 247 2.09 -15.42 -10.15
CA GLN A 247 2.28 -14.34 -11.12
C GLN A 247 1.74 -13.04 -10.52
N GLY A 248 2.61 -12.02 -10.44
CA GLY A 248 2.20 -10.69 -10.02
C GLY A 248 1.08 -10.16 -10.93
N TYR A 249 0.06 -9.60 -10.32
CA TYR A 249 -1.01 -8.86 -10.98
C TYR A 249 -0.57 -7.43 -11.26
#